data_e8f8a8de14b2f5a219d9d9fc10dda576
#
_entry.id   e8f8a8de14b2f5a219d9d9fc10dda576
#
_cell.length_a   1.000
_cell.length_b   1.000
_cell.length_c   1.000
_cell.angle_alpha   90.00
_cell.angle_beta   90.00
_cell.angle_gamma   90.00
#
_symmetry.space_group_name_H-M   'P 1'
#
loop_
_entity.id
_entity.type
_entity.pdbx_description
1 polymer ?
#
loop_
_entity_poly.entity_id
_entity_poly.type
_entity_poly.pdbx_seq_one_letter_code
_entity_poly.pdbx_strand_id
1 'polypeptide(L)'
;MMGSWLRVCVIRRSSGSCRCRRWSNFEAERAWLMTVANRKTVSGFLHVSWRTAGAVARRIAERVKASMSSPFDGLTAVGVDGTGYRKGHAYLTVVVDHERHRVIWAHDGVGGDVFDLFFKALTPEQRASIKVVAGDGARWIDSCVGRWCPNAERVLDGFHIVSWMTGALDKVRKRLWNQARRDVFVFN
;
A
#
# COMPACT_ATOMS: atom_id res chain seq x y z
N MET A 1 0.98 13.99 -0.54
CA MET A 1 -0.35 14.01 0.10
C MET A 1 -0.72 12.58 0.48
N MET A 2 -0.19 12.09 1.61
CA MET A 2 -0.44 10.74 2.14
C MET A 2 -1.03 10.89 3.55
N GLY A 3 -2.25 11.34 3.66
CA GLY A 3 -2.82 11.69 4.96
C GLY A 3 -4.30 11.46 5.16
N SER A 4 -4.92 10.50 4.43
CA SER A 4 -6.38 10.34 4.54
C SER A 4 -6.91 8.93 4.85
N TRP A 5 -6.07 7.94 5.11
CA TRP A 5 -6.43 6.53 4.93
C TRP A 5 -6.80 5.73 6.18
N LEU A 6 -6.79 6.33 7.36
CA LEU A 6 -7.15 5.66 8.62
C LEU A 6 -8.24 6.40 9.40
N ARG A 7 -9.24 6.92 8.70
CA ARG A 7 -10.41 7.57 9.32
C ARG A 7 -11.61 6.64 9.46
N VAL A 8 -11.46 5.38 9.70
CA VAL A 8 -12.65 4.54 9.94
C VAL A 8 -12.42 3.56 11.07
N CYS A 9 -13.37 3.55 11.97
CA CYS A 9 -13.61 2.61 13.06
C CYS A 9 -12.77 2.75 14.33
N VAL A 10 -12.80 3.90 14.95
CA VAL A 10 -12.72 3.89 16.43
C VAL A 10 -13.81 4.78 16.98
N ILE A 11 -14.59 4.19 17.87
CA ILE A 11 -15.59 4.76 18.77
C ILE A 11 -17.05 4.58 18.32
N ARG A 12 -17.56 3.37 18.59
CA ARG A 12 -18.89 3.25 19.17
C ARG A 12 -18.73 3.04 20.69
N ARG A 13 -19.13 4.06 21.44
CA ARG A 13 -19.17 3.99 22.91
C ARG A 13 -20.15 2.92 23.34
N SER A 14 -19.70 1.87 24.03
CA SER A 14 -20.54 1.04 24.86
C SER A 14 -20.24 1.34 26.33
N SER A 15 -21.28 1.60 27.08
CA SER A 15 -21.28 1.93 28.50
C SER A 15 -20.92 0.70 29.34
N GLY A 16 -19.76 0.67 29.97
CA GLY A 16 -19.32 -0.35 30.90
C GLY A 16 -18.06 0.02 31.68
N SER A 17 -18.09 -0.15 32.96
CA SER A 17 -17.07 -0.09 34.04
C SER A 17 -15.72 0.64 33.85
N CYS A 18 -15.41 1.53 34.76
CA CYS A 18 -14.46 2.65 34.70
C CYS A 18 -12.95 2.30 34.60
N ARG A 19 -12.47 1.13 35.03
CA ARG A 19 -11.04 0.80 35.07
C ARG A 19 -10.51 0.22 33.75
N CYS A 20 -11.28 -0.63 33.09
CA CYS A 20 -10.96 -1.16 31.76
C CYS A 20 -11.01 -0.11 30.64
N ARG A 21 -11.85 0.92 30.75
CA ARG A 21 -12.00 1.98 29.75
C ARG A 21 -10.77 2.87 29.62
N ARG A 22 -10.07 3.17 30.70
CA ARG A 22 -8.89 4.06 30.66
C ARG A 22 -7.74 3.44 29.87
N TRP A 23 -7.51 2.15 30.02
CA TRP A 23 -6.47 1.44 29.28
C TRP A 23 -6.83 1.27 27.81
N SER A 24 -8.09 0.97 27.49
CA SER A 24 -8.53 0.83 26.09
C SER A 24 -8.45 2.14 25.29
N ASN A 25 -8.80 3.26 25.90
CA ASN A 25 -8.67 4.58 25.26
C ASN A 25 -7.20 4.92 25.01
N PHE A 26 -6.32 4.71 25.98
CA PHE A 26 -4.90 4.98 25.86
C PHE A 26 -4.22 4.08 24.80
N GLU A 27 -4.62 2.82 24.68
CA GLU A 27 -4.16 1.94 23.61
C GLU A 27 -4.66 2.38 22.24
N ALA A 28 -5.92 2.83 22.15
CA ALA A 28 -6.51 3.34 20.92
C ALA A 28 -5.83 4.64 20.45
N GLU A 29 -5.55 5.57 21.37
CA GLU A 29 -4.81 6.79 21.08
C GLU A 29 -3.39 6.50 20.59
N ARG A 30 -2.69 5.57 21.21
CA ARG A 30 -1.36 5.11 20.75
C ARG A 30 -1.41 4.53 19.35
N ALA A 31 -2.38 3.66 19.08
CA ALA A 31 -2.54 3.08 17.77
C ALA A 31 -2.83 4.16 16.72
N TRP A 32 -3.70 5.11 17.04
CA TRP A 32 -3.98 6.26 16.16
C TRP A 32 -2.73 7.09 15.89
N LEU A 33 -1.95 7.43 16.92
CA LEU A 33 -0.69 8.15 16.74
C LEU A 33 0.30 7.40 15.86
N MET A 34 0.34 6.07 15.93
CA MET A 34 1.20 5.23 15.06
C MET A 34 0.78 5.25 13.58
N THR A 35 -0.42 5.72 13.26
CA THR A 35 -0.88 5.86 11.87
C THR A 35 -0.48 7.21 11.26
N VAL A 36 -0.29 8.24 12.08
CA VAL A 36 -0.01 9.61 11.63
C VAL A 36 1.44 10.04 11.88
N ALA A 37 2.18 9.32 12.72
CA ALA A 37 3.56 9.63 13.06
C ALA A 37 4.45 8.38 13.06
N ASN A 38 5.74 8.59 12.86
CA ASN A 38 6.69 7.48 12.92
C ASN A 38 6.86 6.97 14.37
N ARG A 39 7.29 5.71 14.50
CA ARG A 39 7.44 5.02 15.79
C ARG A 39 8.34 5.76 16.80
N LYS A 40 9.40 6.43 16.33
CA LYS A 40 10.32 7.19 17.16
C LYS A 40 9.64 8.41 17.77
N THR A 41 8.87 9.16 16.98
CA THR A 41 8.08 10.33 17.41
C THR A 41 7.03 9.92 18.44
N VAL A 42 6.28 8.85 18.18
CA VAL A 42 5.28 8.33 19.13
C VAL A 42 5.91 7.88 20.44
N SER A 43 7.04 7.19 20.36
CA SER A 43 7.82 6.75 21.52
C SER A 43 8.27 7.93 22.39
N GLY A 44 8.81 9.00 21.76
CA GLY A 44 9.22 10.20 22.46
C GLY A 44 8.04 10.96 23.10
N PHE A 45 6.95 11.11 22.36
CA PHE A 45 5.77 11.85 22.82
C PHE A 45 5.06 11.15 24.00
N LEU A 46 4.95 9.83 23.95
CA LEU A 46 4.26 9.03 24.98
C LEU A 46 5.19 8.53 26.10
N HIS A 47 6.48 8.86 26.05
CA HIS A 47 7.50 8.39 26.99
C HIS A 47 7.51 6.84 27.16
N VAL A 48 7.30 6.11 26.06
CA VAL A 48 7.34 4.64 26.06
C VAL A 48 8.42 4.14 25.12
N SER A 49 8.90 2.93 25.34
CA SER A 49 9.87 2.34 24.41
C SER A 49 9.25 2.16 23.02
N TRP A 50 10.06 2.29 21.98
CA TRP A 50 9.62 2.07 20.60
C TRP A 50 9.11 0.65 20.35
N ARG A 51 9.61 -0.33 21.14
CA ARG A 51 9.12 -1.73 21.13
C ARG A 51 7.71 -1.80 21.68
N THR A 52 7.45 -1.15 22.82
CA THR A 52 6.12 -1.08 23.45
C THR A 52 5.11 -0.41 22.50
N ALA A 53 5.46 0.73 21.91
CA ALA A 53 4.61 1.41 20.93
C ALA A 53 4.23 0.48 19.77
N GLY A 54 5.21 -0.24 19.19
CA GLY A 54 4.99 -1.19 18.11
C GLY A 54 4.15 -2.41 18.52
N ALA A 55 4.35 -2.95 19.73
CA ALA A 55 3.57 -4.07 20.23
C ALA A 55 2.09 -3.71 20.46
N VAL A 56 1.82 -2.52 20.99
CA VAL A 56 0.45 -2.02 21.16
C VAL A 56 -0.24 -1.84 19.82
N ALA A 57 0.42 -1.21 18.84
CA ALA A 57 -0.13 -1.02 17.51
C ALA A 57 -0.48 -2.36 16.83
N ARG A 58 0.41 -3.35 16.93
CA ARG A 58 0.19 -4.70 16.40
C ARG A 58 -1.03 -5.37 17.04
N ARG A 59 -1.10 -5.37 18.37
CA ARG A 59 -2.23 -5.97 19.10
C ARG A 59 -3.57 -5.35 18.73
N ILE A 60 -3.61 -4.03 18.53
CA ILE A 60 -4.84 -3.36 18.12
C ILE A 60 -5.17 -3.69 16.66
N ALA A 61 -4.20 -3.72 15.77
CA ALA A 61 -4.41 -4.12 14.38
C ALA A 61 -4.95 -5.58 14.31
N GLU A 62 -4.44 -6.49 15.11
CA GLU A 62 -4.94 -7.87 15.19
C GLU A 62 -6.39 -7.93 15.70
N ARG A 63 -6.73 -7.16 16.74
CA ARG A 63 -8.12 -7.07 17.23
C ARG A 63 -9.08 -6.50 16.19
N VAL A 64 -8.67 -5.45 15.48
CA VAL A 64 -9.46 -4.85 14.41
C VAL A 64 -9.67 -5.86 13.27
N LYS A 65 -8.61 -6.54 12.84
CA LYS A 65 -8.71 -7.60 11.83
C LYS A 65 -9.67 -8.72 12.25
N ALA A 66 -9.62 -9.17 13.51
CA ALA A 66 -10.49 -10.21 14.02
C ALA A 66 -11.98 -9.81 14.10
N SER A 67 -12.26 -8.50 14.19
CA SER A 67 -13.64 -7.96 14.25
C SER A 67 -14.21 -7.56 12.88
N MET A 68 -13.37 -7.56 11.83
CA MET A 68 -13.80 -7.22 10.47
C MET A 68 -14.30 -8.46 9.73
N SER A 69 -15.31 -8.29 8.88
CA SER A 69 -15.60 -9.21 7.78
C SER A 69 -14.38 -9.36 6.87
N SER A 70 -14.38 -10.37 6.00
CA SER A 70 -13.28 -10.59 5.06
C SER A 70 -12.88 -9.27 4.37
N PRO A 71 -11.58 -8.91 4.33
CA PRO A 71 -11.15 -7.71 3.61
C PRO A 71 -11.42 -7.79 2.10
N PHE A 72 -11.75 -8.99 1.62
CA PHE A 72 -11.94 -9.30 0.20
C PHE A 72 -13.41 -9.25 -0.24
N ASP A 73 -14.36 -9.02 0.67
CA ASP A 73 -15.77 -8.97 0.32
C ASP A 73 -16.11 -7.71 -0.47
N GLY A 74 -16.80 -7.90 -1.59
CA GLY A 74 -17.25 -6.83 -2.47
C GLY A 74 -16.13 -6.05 -3.15
N LEU A 75 -15.02 -6.71 -3.48
CA LEU A 75 -13.93 -6.12 -4.28
C LEU A 75 -14.38 -6.00 -5.73
N THR A 76 -14.30 -4.79 -6.29
CA THR A 76 -14.62 -4.50 -7.69
C THR A 76 -13.42 -3.89 -8.42
N ALA A 77 -12.64 -3.04 -7.76
CA ALA A 77 -11.46 -2.40 -8.33
C ALA A 77 -10.27 -2.54 -7.40
N VAL A 78 -9.23 -3.22 -7.86
CA VAL A 78 -8.01 -3.46 -7.09
C VAL A 78 -6.80 -2.82 -7.78
N GLY A 79 -5.86 -2.33 -6.99
CA GLY A 79 -4.56 -1.86 -7.45
C GLY A 79 -3.45 -2.73 -6.90
N VAL A 80 -2.43 -3.00 -7.72
CA VAL A 80 -1.23 -3.72 -7.30
C VAL A 80 0.01 -2.86 -7.53
N ASP A 81 0.88 -2.80 -6.53
CA ASP A 81 2.17 -2.12 -6.61
C ASP A 81 3.25 -2.92 -5.90
N GLY A 82 4.46 -2.88 -6.47
CA GLY A 82 5.65 -3.48 -5.89
C GLY A 82 6.60 -2.41 -5.38
N THR A 83 6.77 -2.30 -4.06
CA THR A 83 7.64 -1.29 -3.46
C THR A 83 8.89 -1.90 -2.81
N GLY A 84 10.05 -1.31 -3.07
CA GLY A 84 11.30 -1.69 -2.40
C GLY A 84 11.36 -1.04 -1.01
N TYR A 85 11.50 -1.83 0.05
CA TYR A 85 11.55 -1.32 1.43
C TYR A 85 12.92 -1.46 2.12
N ARG A 86 13.86 -2.15 1.49
CA ARG A 86 15.24 -2.31 1.98
C ARG A 86 16.26 -2.19 0.86
N LYS A 87 17.45 -1.66 1.16
CA LYS A 87 18.62 -1.79 0.29
C LYS A 87 18.95 -3.28 0.12
N GLY A 88 19.13 -3.75 -1.10
CA GLY A 88 19.45 -5.15 -1.39
C GLY A 88 18.24 -6.00 -1.82
N HIS A 89 17.33 -5.44 -2.61
CA HIS A 89 16.25 -6.17 -3.32
C HIS A 89 15.17 -6.81 -2.42
N ALA A 90 14.90 -6.25 -1.24
CA ALA A 90 13.70 -6.64 -0.50
C ALA A 90 12.51 -5.81 -1.00
N TYR A 91 11.57 -6.48 -1.64
CA TYR A 91 10.35 -5.91 -2.20
C TYR A 91 9.14 -6.34 -1.39
N LEU A 92 8.12 -5.53 -1.40
CA LEU A 92 6.80 -5.82 -0.85
C LEU A 92 5.76 -5.60 -1.94
N THR A 93 5.00 -6.61 -2.27
CA THR A 93 3.82 -6.46 -3.13
C THR A 93 2.64 -6.09 -2.27
N VAL A 94 1.97 -5.00 -2.64
CA VAL A 94 0.81 -4.46 -1.93
C VAL A 94 -0.39 -4.47 -2.86
N VAL A 95 -1.53 -4.93 -2.37
CA VAL A 95 -2.81 -4.85 -3.07
C VAL A 95 -3.75 -3.93 -2.30
N VAL A 96 -4.36 -2.99 -3.03
CA VAL A 96 -5.26 -1.98 -2.50
C VAL A 96 -6.67 -2.14 -3.09
N ASP A 97 -7.67 -1.84 -2.29
CA ASP A 97 -9.06 -1.66 -2.72
C ASP A 97 -9.23 -0.18 -3.11
N HIS A 98 -9.42 0.10 -4.39
CA HIS A 98 -9.54 1.46 -4.89
C HIS A 98 -10.84 2.15 -4.46
N GLU A 99 -11.93 1.42 -4.31
CA GLU A 99 -13.20 2.02 -3.91
C GLU A 99 -13.20 2.43 -2.44
N ARG A 100 -12.67 1.55 -1.59
CA ARG A 100 -12.60 1.82 -0.14
C ARG A 100 -11.29 2.45 0.28
N HIS A 101 -10.40 2.67 -0.67
CA HIS A 101 -9.11 3.33 -0.44
C HIS A 101 -8.31 2.71 0.70
N ARG A 102 -8.11 1.44 0.75
CA ARG A 102 -7.41 0.71 1.81
C ARG A 102 -6.51 -0.39 1.26
N VAL A 103 -5.44 -0.66 1.98
CA VAL A 103 -4.62 -1.85 1.74
C VAL A 103 -5.39 -3.07 2.24
N ILE A 104 -5.55 -4.06 1.36
CA ILE A 104 -6.27 -5.30 1.67
C ILE A 104 -5.34 -6.51 1.80
N TRP A 105 -4.19 -6.46 1.15
CA TRP A 105 -3.21 -7.54 1.19
C TRP A 105 -1.80 -6.99 0.98
N ALA A 106 -0.82 -7.64 1.60
CA ALA A 106 0.60 -7.35 1.39
C ALA A 106 1.42 -8.61 1.63
N HIS A 107 2.46 -8.81 0.83
CA HIS A 107 3.36 -9.96 0.95
C HIS A 107 4.78 -9.59 0.53
N ASP A 108 5.76 -10.18 1.20
CA ASP A 108 7.17 -10.04 0.82
C ASP A 108 7.43 -10.65 -0.55
N GLY A 109 8.22 -9.95 -1.36
CA GLY A 109 8.55 -10.33 -2.73
C GLY A 109 7.80 -9.53 -3.78
N VAL A 110 8.12 -9.77 -5.06
CA VAL A 110 7.49 -9.14 -6.23
C VAL A 110 7.47 -10.15 -7.38
N GLY A 111 6.42 -10.09 -8.18
CA GLY A 111 6.28 -10.94 -9.37
C GLY A 111 5.00 -11.76 -9.39
N GLY A 112 4.83 -12.55 -10.46
CA GLY A 112 3.63 -13.33 -10.70
C GLY A 112 3.33 -14.34 -9.60
N ASP A 113 4.35 -15.05 -9.13
CA ASP A 113 4.20 -16.06 -8.07
C ASP A 113 3.65 -15.47 -6.77
N VAL A 114 4.11 -14.26 -6.42
CA VAL A 114 3.65 -13.54 -5.22
C VAL A 114 2.22 -13.05 -5.44
N PHE A 115 1.91 -12.49 -6.60
CA PHE A 115 0.56 -12.01 -6.89
C PHE A 115 -0.46 -13.16 -7.04
N ASP A 116 -0.04 -14.32 -7.48
CA ASP A 116 -0.86 -15.54 -7.48
C ASP A 116 -1.31 -15.93 -6.06
N LEU A 117 -0.50 -15.66 -5.02
CA LEU A 117 -0.89 -15.91 -3.62
C LEU A 117 -2.09 -15.05 -3.19
N PHE A 118 -2.15 -13.80 -3.66
CA PHE A 118 -3.32 -12.96 -3.44
C PHE A 118 -4.58 -13.58 -4.03
N PHE A 119 -4.56 -13.97 -5.29
CA PHE A 119 -5.73 -14.60 -5.93
C PHE A 119 -6.11 -15.94 -5.32
N LYS A 120 -5.15 -16.73 -4.85
CA LYS A 120 -5.40 -17.98 -4.11
C LYS A 120 -6.10 -17.74 -2.77
N ALA A 121 -5.89 -16.59 -2.15
CA ALA A 121 -6.55 -16.22 -0.91
C ALA A 121 -8.02 -15.79 -1.10
N LEU A 122 -8.46 -15.51 -2.33
CA LEU A 122 -9.82 -15.13 -2.67
C LEU A 122 -10.66 -16.38 -3.04
N THR A 123 -11.95 -16.33 -2.71
CA THR A 123 -12.91 -17.32 -3.23
C THR A 123 -13.16 -17.10 -4.73
N PRO A 124 -13.70 -18.10 -5.45
CA PRO A 124 -14.07 -17.94 -6.87
C PRO A 124 -15.03 -16.76 -7.08
N GLU A 125 -15.99 -16.57 -6.19
CA GLU A 125 -17.00 -15.49 -6.25
C GLU A 125 -16.34 -14.13 -6.06
N GLN A 126 -15.40 -14.01 -5.11
CA GLN A 126 -14.63 -12.78 -4.89
C GLN A 126 -13.75 -12.44 -6.09
N ARG A 127 -13.14 -13.43 -6.73
CA ARG A 127 -12.39 -13.21 -7.99
C ARG A 127 -13.30 -12.75 -9.12
N ALA A 128 -14.47 -13.36 -9.25
CA ALA A 128 -15.45 -13.00 -10.29
C ALA A 128 -16.04 -11.58 -10.11
N SER A 129 -16.03 -11.05 -8.88
CA SER A 129 -16.51 -9.68 -8.61
C SER A 129 -15.52 -8.59 -9.01
N ILE A 130 -14.23 -8.91 -9.21
CA ILE A 130 -13.20 -7.96 -9.63
C ILE A 130 -13.43 -7.58 -11.10
N LYS A 131 -13.68 -6.29 -11.33
CA LYS A 131 -13.93 -5.73 -12.66
C LYS A 131 -12.72 -4.98 -13.23
N VAL A 132 -11.89 -4.41 -12.35
CA VAL A 132 -10.74 -3.59 -12.72
C VAL A 132 -9.52 -3.99 -11.90
N VAL A 133 -8.39 -4.15 -12.59
CA VAL A 133 -7.08 -4.34 -11.95
C VAL A 133 -6.12 -3.28 -12.46
N ALA A 134 -5.75 -2.33 -11.59
CA ALA A 134 -4.76 -1.30 -11.87
C ALA A 134 -3.36 -1.72 -11.41
N GLY A 135 -2.32 -1.27 -12.10
CA GLY A 135 -0.93 -1.50 -11.71
C GLY A 135 0.04 -0.95 -12.75
N ASP A 136 1.33 -1.15 -12.52
CA ASP A 136 2.37 -0.76 -13.47
C ASP A 136 2.32 -1.62 -14.75
N GLY A 137 3.21 -1.36 -15.72
CA GLY A 137 3.27 -2.09 -17.00
C GLY A 137 3.98 -3.44 -16.93
N ALA A 138 4.05 -4.08 -15.77
CA ALA A 138 4.73 -5.36 -15.62
C ALA A 138 3.90 -6.51 -16.23
N ARG A 139 4.50 -7.26 -17.16
CA ARG A 139 3.85 -8.37 -17.88
C ARG A 139 3.31 -9.48 -16.96
N TRP A 140 3.91 -9.66 -15.79
CA TRP A 140 3.43 -10.66 -14.84
C TRP A 140 2.05 -10.31 -14.26
N ILE A 141 1.72 -9.01 -14.15
CA ILE A 141 0.37 -8.56 -13.73
C ILE A 141 -0.65 -9.00 -14.78
N ASP A 142 -0.37 -8.71 -16.06
CA ASP A 142 -1.26 -9.08 -17.16
C ASP A 142 -1.49 -10.59 -17.23
N SER A 143 -0.42 -11.38 -17.04
CA SER A 143 -0.51 -12.84 -17.02
C SER A 143 -1.35 -13.38 -15.86
N CYS A 144 -1.20 -12.80 -14.67
CA CYS A 144 -1.98 -13.19 -13.49
C CYS A 144 -3.46 -12.79 -13.64
N VAL A 145 -3.74 -11.57 -14.11
CA VAL A 145 -5.11 -11.11 -14.34
C VAL A 145 -5.81 -11.98 -15.37
N GLY A 146 -5.17 -12.25 -16.50
CA GLY A 146 -5.74 -13.13 -17.54
C GLY A 146 -6.02 -14.56 -17.04
N ARG A 147 -5.25 -15.06 -16.08
CA ARG A 147 -5.44 -16.39 -15.48
C ARG A 147 -6.56 -16.42 -14.45
N TRP A 148 -6.62 -15.43 -13.55
CA TRP A 148 -7.46 -15.47 -12.36
C TRP A 148 -8.75 -14.68 -12.49
N CYS A 149 -8.74 -13.59 -13.27
CA CYS A 149 -9.86 -12.67 -13.46
C CYS A 149 -9.99 -12.28 -14.94
N PRO A 150 -10.29 -13.23 -15.85
CA PRO A 150 -10.27 -12.99 -17.30
C PRO A 150 -11.29 -11.94 -17.75
N ASN A 151 -12.30 -11.66 -16.94
CA ASN A 151 -13.34 -10.66 -17.21
C ASN A 151 -12.98 -9.26 -16.65
N ALA A 152 -11.86 -9.12 -15.95
CA ALA A 152 -11.43 -7.86 -15.38
C ALA A 152 -10.67 -7.02 -16.42
N GLU A 153 -10.97 -5.73 -16.47
CA GLU A 153 -10.24 -4.77 -17.27
C GLU A 153 -8.87 -4.47 -16.62
N ARG A 154 -7.81 -4.55 -17.41
CA ARG A 154 -6.45 -4.21 -16.99
C ARG A 154 -6.18 -2.74 -17.28
N VAL A 155 -5.92 -1.96 -16.25
CA VAL A 155 -5.66 -0.51 -16.34
C VAL A 155 -4.23 -0.20 -15.90
N LEU A 156 -3.54 0.64 -16.67
CA LEU A 156 -2.23 1.16 -16.27
C LEU A 156 -2.41 2.26 -15.22
N ASP A 157 -1.57 2.21 -14.19
CA ASP A 157 -1.53 3.26 -13.18
C ASP A 157 -1.02 4.58 -13.79
N GLY A 158 -1.83 5.64 -13.65
CA GLY A 158 -1.53 6.96 -14.19
C GLY A 158 -0.23 7.55 -13.66
N PHE A 159 0.16 7.26 -12.42
CA PHE A 159 1.45 7.69 -11.86
C PHE A 159 2.62 7.13 -12.67
N HIS A 160 2.59 5.85 -13.02
CA HIS A 160 3.64 5.22 -13.82
C HIS A 160 3.71 5.80 -15.24
N ILE A 161 2.57 6.11 -15.86
CA ILE A 161 2.53 6.75 -17.18
C ILE A 161 3.23 8.11 -17.13
N VAL A 162 2.88 8.96 -16.16
CA VAL A 162 3.51 10.27 -15.98
C VAL A 162 5.00 10.15 -15.69
N SER A 163 5.39 9.20 -14.85
CA SER A 163 6.80 8.91 -14.51
C SER A 163 7.62 8.49 -15.73
N TRP A 164 7.07 7.62 -16.58
CA TRP A 164 7.74 7.20 -17.83
C TRP A 164 7.89 8.35 -18.82
N MET A 165 6.85 9.18 -19.00
CA MET A 165 6.90 10.36 -19.87
C MET A 165 7.95 11.36 -19.38
N THR A 166 7.95 11.65 -18.08
CA THR A 166 8.92 12.57 -17.46
C THR A 166 10.35 12.02 -17.59
N GLY A 167 10.53 10.72 -17.38
CA GLY A 167 11.83 10.06 -17.57
C GLY A 167 12.32 10.09 -19.02
N ALA A 168 11.42 9.95 -20.00
CA ALA A 168 11.75 10.06 -21.42
C ALA A 168 12.19 11.51 -21.78
N LEU A 169 11.45 12.51 -21.30
CA LEU A 169 11.81 13.92 -21.49
C LEU A 169 13.17 14.25 -20.85
N ASP A 170 13.45 13.75 -19.66
CA ASP A 170 14.74 13.96 -19.00
C ASP A 170 15.93 13.32 -19.76
N LYS A 171 15.72 12.14 -20.36
CA LYS A 171 16.72 11.53 -21.25
C LYS A 171 17.00 12.40 -22.48
N VAL A 172 15.98 12.97 -23.11
CA VAL A 172 16.16 13.91 -24.26
C VAL A 172 16.89 15.16 -23.81
N ARG A 173 16.46 15.78 -22.71
CA ARG A 173 17.11 16.96 -22.13
C ARG A 173 18.60 16.71 -21.87
N LYS A 174 18.95 15.60 -21.21
CA LYS A 174 20.34 15.23 -20.92
C LYS A 174 21.15 15.02 -22.20
N ARG A 175 20.59 14.39 -23.21
CA ARG A 175 21.25 14.17 -24.51
C ARG A 175 21.57 15.50 -25.19
N LEU A 176 20.58 16.40 -25.31
CA LEU A 176 20.76 17.71 -25.91
C LEU A 176 21.77 18.57 -25.15
N TRP A 177 21.72 18.57 -23.84
CA TRP A 177 22.69 19.27 -23.01
C TRP A 177 24.12 18.77 -23.24
N ASN A 178 24.32 17.46 -23.27
CA ASN A 178 25.64 16.87 -23.51
C ASN A 178 26.14 17.12 -24.92
N GLN A 179 25.24 17.23 -25.91
CA GLN A 179 25.61 17.62 -27.28
C GLN A 179 26.03 19.08 -27.34
N ALA A 180 25.22 19.99 -26.80
CA ALA A 180 25.55 21.42 -26.78
C ALA A 180 26.89 21.71 -26.08
N ARG A 181 27.16 20.99 -24.96
CA ARG A 181 28.47 21.12 -24.32
C ARG A 181 29.64 20.68 -25.20
N ARG A 182 29.50 19.62 -25.97
CA ARG A 182 30.56 19.19 -26.92
C ARG A 182 30.75 20.20 -28.03
N ASP A 183 29.68 20.74 -28.57
CA ASP A 183 29.73 21.71 -29.66
C ASP A 183 30.45 23.00 -29.22
N VAL A 184 30.24 23.47 -27.99
CA VAL A 184 30.94 24.63 -27.41
C VAL A 184 32.44 24.38 -27.26
N PHE A 185 32.88 23.15 -26.93
CA PHE A 185 34.30 22.82 -26.81
C PHE A 185 35.03 22.65 -28.15
N VAL A 186 34.32 22.54 -29.27
CA VAL A 186 34.91 22.44 -30.62
C VAL A 186 35.21 23.82 -31.22
N PHE A 187 34.61 24.90 -30.69
CA PHE A 187 34.77 26.27 -31.19
C PHE A 187 35.76 27.12 -30.34
N ASN A 188 36.43 26.56 -29.35
CA ASN A 188 37.56 27.17 -28.61
C ASN A 188 38.85 26.39 -28.86
#